data_9e6e37e0e9868b5796b782b6b71a7f0d
#
_entry.id   9e6e37e0e9868b5796b782b6b71a7f0d
#
_cell.length_a   1.000
_cell.length_b   1.000
_cell.length_c   1.000
_cell.angle_alpha   90.00
_cell.angle_beta   90.00
_cell.angle_gamma   90.00
#
_symmetry.space_group_name_H-M   'P 1'
#
loop_
_entity.id
_entity.type
_entity.pdbx_description
1 polymer ?
#
loop_
_entity_poly.entity_id
_entity_poly.type
_entity_poly.pdbx_seq_one_letter_code
_entity_poly.pdbx_strand_id
1 'polypeptide(L)'
;MSKKDVEMKDEQKRLEEVKKKELEKQRRMEEKTLEIQNLPLDQIKQKIKSLEARTQYYKGEINKMKVDIRKFNSRIKENKSKLLLQTGLPHLVSTVSEIFDLENQEQEEGTGLKQNKPQTEISKGAVIKTSTRNTIFLPVIGFVEPEELKPLELVGVNKDTYLIYEKLPPEYDSRVRVMELDAKPTEKYSDMGGVDKQIQELEEAIVFPIEKKHLFEAIGIKPPKGVLMFGPPGTGKTMLARAVAARAKATFLKLAGSQLVQAYIGDGAKMVRDAFALAREKAPTIIFIDEIDAVGLKRGGDAHGGKEVQRTMLELLNQLDGFSSTDDVKVIAATNRADVLDPALLRSGRLDRKIEFPMPNEEGRAKILEIHSRKMHYNNKAINFKEFARMTDDFNGAMLKAVCVEAGMIALRRGGSEVTHNDYVEGINQVKAEKKGKLYYYS
;
A
#
# COMPACT_ATOMS: atom_id res chain seq x y z
N MET A 1 12.70 -20.28 -31.28
CA MET A 1 12.01 -19.86 -32.49
C MET A 1 11.64 -18.39 -32.39
N SER A 2 12.09 -17.57 -33.33
CA SER A 2 11.88 -16.13 -33.34
C SER A 2 10.41 -15.81 -33.67
N LYS A 3 9.85 -14.71 -33.07
CA LYS A 3 8.50 -14.20 -33.40
C LYS A 3 8.24 -14.06 -34.92
N LYS A 4 9.28 -13.76 -35.69
CA LYS A 4 9.22 -13.69 -37.16
C LYS A 4 8.92 -15.04 -37.84
N ASP A 5 9.38 -16.15 -37.26
CA ASP A 5 9.14 -17.49 -37.84
C ASP A 5 7.69 -17.95 -37.63
N VAL A 6 7.01 -17.45 -36.59
CA VAL A 6 5.59 -17.77 -36.33
C VAL A 6 4.69 -16.93 -37.25
N GLU A 7 4.98 -15.65 -37.45
CA GLU A 7 4.24 -14.75 -38.34
C GLU A 7 4.32 -15.22 -39.80
N MET A 8 5.51 -15.66 -40.28
CA MET A 8 5.67 -16.21 -41.63
C MET A 8 4.90 -17.51 -41.85
N LYS A 9 4.80 -18.36 -40.82
CA LYS A 9 4.00 -19.61 -40.93
C LYS A 9 2.51 -19.35 -40.96
N ASP A 10 2.03 -18.35 -40.24
CA ASP A 10 0.61 -17.98 -40.26
C ASP A 10 0.22 -17.27 -41.59
N GLU A 11 1.11 -16.50 -42.15
CA GLU A 11 0.92 -15.89 -43.47
C GLU A 11 0.90 -16.91 -44.57
N GLN A 12 1.78 -17.92 -44.54
CA GLN A 12 1.77 -19.06 -45.49
C GLN A 12 0.49 -19.88 -45.37
N LYS A 13 0.00 -20.20 -44.19
CA LYS A 13 -1.28 -20.89 -43.98
C LYS A 13 -2.47 -20.10 -44.53
N ARG A 14 -2.51 -18.78 -44.33
CA ARG A 14 -3.56 -17.91 -44.91
C ARG A 14 -3.52 -17.91 -46.44
N LEU A 15 -2.33 -17.91 -47.04
CA LEU A 15 -2.15 -17.96 -48.49
C LEU A 15 -2.59 -19.29 -49.05
N GLU A 16 -2.32 -20.42 -48.38
CA GLU A 16 -2.80 -21.74 -48.77
C GLU A 16 -4.32 -21.88 -48.66
N GLU A 17 -4.94 -21.33 -47.61
CA GLU A 17 -6.40 -21.30 -47.46
C GLU A 17 -7.08 -20.47 -48.56
N VAL A 18 -6.49 -19.34 -48.94
CA VAL A 18 -7.00 -18.48 -50.01
C VAL A 18 -6.91 -19.24 -51.36
N LYS A 19 -5.76 -19.86 -51.65
CA LYS A 19 -5.60 -20.69 -52.88
C LYS A 19 -6.59 -21.85 -52.92
N LYS A 20 -6.82 -22.53 -51.79
CA LYS A 20 -7.79 -23.61 -51.69
C LYS A 20 -9.22 -23.15 -51.98
N LYS A 21 -9.60 -22.00 -51.44
CA LYS A 21 -10.90 -21.36 -51.69
C LYS A 21 -11.06 -20.89 -53.15
N GLU A 22 -10.00 -20.44 -53.80
CA GLU A 22 -10.01 -20.08 -55.22
C GLU A 22 -10.17 -21.30 -56.10
N LEU A 23 -9.47 -22.39 -55.79
CA LEU A 23 -9.58 -23.66 -56.53
C LEU A 23 -10.99 -24.27 -56.39
N GLU A 24 -11.58 -24.23 -55.19
CA GLU A 24 -12.98 -24.66 -55.02
C GLU A 24 -13.96 -23.76 -55.75
N LYS A 25 -13.71 -22.45 -55.84
CA LYS A 25 -14.53 -21.58 -56.69
C LYS A 25 -14.43 -21.90 -58.16
N GLN A 26 -13.24 -22.22 -58.67
CA GLN A 26 -13.04 -22.60 -60.05
C GLN A 26 -13.80 -23.91 -60.37
N ARG A 27 -13.67 -24.94 -59.52
CA ARG A 27 -14.43 -26.20 -59.69
C ARG A 27 -15.93 -25.98 -59.71
N ARG A 28 -16.47 -25.17 -58.80
CA ARG A 28 -17.91 -24.83 -58.78
C ARG A 28 -18.35 -24.01 -59.98
N MET A 29 -17.45 -23.23 -60.58
CA MET A 29 -17.74 -22.51 -61.84
C MET A 29 -17.77 -23.45 -63.05
N GLU A 30 -16.83 -24.40 -63.10
CA GLU A 30 -16.81 -25.44 -64.18
C GLU A 30 -18.02 -26.34 -64.11
N GLU A 31 -18.45 -26.82 -62.91
CA GLU A 31 -19.67 -27.57 -62.71
C GLU A 31 -20.92 -26.84 -63.20
N LYS A 32 -21.03 -25.55 -62.84
CA LYS A 32 -22.15 -24.68 -63.23
C LYS A 32 -22.15 -24.42 -64.78
N THR A 33 -20.99 -24.30 -65.38
CA THR A 33 -20.92 -24.11 -66.83
C THR A 33 -21.37 -25.37 -67.60
N LEU A 34 -21.02 -26.55 -67.07
CA LEU A 34 -21.51 -27.84 -67.64
C LEU A 34 -23.04 -28.00 -67.46
N GLU A 35 -23.58 -27.61 -66.31
CA GLU A 35 -25.03 -27.60 -66.04
C GLU A 35 -25.78 -26.66 -67.00
N ILE A 36 -25.23 -25.51 -67.31
CA ILE A 36 -25.86 -24.50 -68.19
C ILE A 36 -25.86 -24.93 -69.62
N GLN A 37 -24.82 -25.67 -70.10
CA GLN A 37 -24.73 -26.17 -71.45
C GLN A 37 -25.82 -27.20 -71.79
N ASN A 38 -26.38 -27.89 -70.79
CA ASN A 38 -27.41 -28.94 -70.98
C ASN A 38 -28.85 -28.39 -70.81
N LEU A 39 -29.07 -27.08 -70.59
CA LEU A 39 -30.41 -26.53 -70.44
C LEU A 39 -30.98 -25.96 -71.74
N PRO A 40 -32.33 -26.07 -71.97
CA PRO A 40 -32.99 -25.47 -73.10
C PRO A 40 -32.94 -23.93 -73.05
N LEU A 41 -32.84 -23.28 -74.20
CA LEU A 41 -32.56 -21.85 -74.39
C LEU A 41 -33.54 -20.92 -73.67
N ASP A 42 -34.80 -21.30 -73.49
CA ASP A 42 -35.82 -20.51 -72.81
C ASP A 42 -35.63 -20.52 -71.26
N GLN A 43 -35.16 -21.65 -70.73
CA GLN A 43 -34.83 -21.74 -69.32
C GLN A 43 -33.56 -20.91 -68.95
N ILE A 44 -32.61 -20.86 -69.91
CA ILE A 44 -31.41 -20.03 -69.76
C ILE A 44 -31.77 -18.52 -69.66
N LYS A 45 -32.66 -18.08 -70.61
CA LYS A 45 -33.17 -16.70 -70.59
C LYS A 45 -33.89 -16.30 -69.31
N GLN A 46 -34.74 -17.23 -68.77
CA GLN A 46 -35.41 -16.98 -67.47
C GLN A 46 -34.41 -16.90 -66.31
N LYS A 47 -33.41 -17.76 -66.29
CA LYS A 47 -32.35 -17.79 -65.30
C LYS A 47 -31.48 -16.47 -65.34
N ILE A 48 -31.14 -15.99 -66.53
CA ILE A 48 -30.43 -14.73 -66.71
C ILE A 48 -31.27 -13.60 -66.17
N LYS A 49 -32.54 -13.48 -66.52
CA LYS A 49 -33.43 -12.41 -66.01
C LYS A 49 -33.58 -12.41 -64.45
N SER A 50 -33.66 -13.60 -63.86
CA SER A 50 -33.73 -13.76 -62.43
C SER A 50 -32.41 -13.38 -61.72
N LEU A 51 -31.27 -13.72 -62.32
CA LEU A 51 -29.95 -13.38 -61.81
C LEU A 51 -29.65 -11.87 -61.95
N GLU A 52 -30.11 -11.25 -63.03
CA GLU A 52 -30.02 -9.79 -63.21
C GLU A 52 -30.84 -9.05 -62.16
N ALA A 53 -32.08 -9.49 -61.90
CA ALA A 53 -32.93 -8.91 -60.88
C ALA A 53 -32.29 -9.07 -59.47
N ARG A 54 -31.77 -10.24 -59.16
CA ARG A 54 -31.03 -10.48 -57.88
C ARG A 54 -29.77 -9.62 -57.77
N THR A 55 -29.02 -9.48 -58.87
CA THR A 55 -27.81 -8.64 -58.89
C THR A 55 -28.16 -7.17 -58.67
N GLN A 56 -29.24 -6.69 -59.23
CA GLN A 56 -29.71 -5.33 -59.05
C GLN A 56 -30.21 -5.09 -57.60
N TYR A 57 -30.90 -6.07 -57.03
CA TYR A 57 -31.30 -6.04 -55.61
C TYR A 57 -30.08 -5.96 -54.68
N TYR A 58 -29.11 -6.84 -54.83
CA TYR A 58 -27.90 -6.83 -53.99
C TYR A 58 -27.05 -5.59 -54.21
N LYS A 59 -26.96 -5.03 -55.42
CA LYS A 59 -26.31 -3.74 -55.64
C LYS A 59 -27.00 -2.60 -54.84
N GLY A 60 -28.33 -2.63 -54.74
CA GLY A 60 -29.11 -1.71 -53.95
C GLY A 60 -28.81 -1.85 -52.43
N GLU A 61 -28.79 -3.08 -51.95
CA GLU A 61 -28.44 -3.40 -50.54
C GLU A 61 -26.99 -2.97 -50.21
N ILE A 62 -26.03 -3.28 -51.06
CA ILE A 62 -24.65 -2.88 -50.90
C ILE A 62 -24.52 -1.36 -50.83
N ASN A 63 -25.25 -0.61 -51.64
CA ASN A 63 -25.23 0.84 -51.61
C ASN A 63 -25.85 1.39 -50.31
N LYS A 64 -26.95 0.80 -49.82
CA LYS A 64 -27.51 1.16 -48.48
C LYS A 64 -26.49 0.93 -47.37
N MET A 65 -25.91 -0.29 -47.33
CA MET A 65 -24.87 -0.60 -46.31
C MET A 65 -23.63 0.33 -46.38
N LYS A 66 -23.22 0.71 -47.59
CA LYS A 66 -22.12 1.68 -47.76
C LYS A 66 -22.46 3.06 -47.19
N VAL A 67 -23.70 3.50 -47.35
CA VAL A 67 -24.17 4.77 -46.75
C VAL A 67 -24.20 4.69 -45.21
N ASP A 68 -24.67 3.57 -44.67
CA ASP A 68 -24.72 3.36 -43.22
C ASP A 68 -23.33 3.27 -42.61
N ILE A 69 -22.41 2.54 -43.26
CA ILE A 69 -21.00 2.50 -42.84
C ILE A 69 -20.38 3.92 -42.81
N ARG A 70 -20.66 4.78 -43.80
CA ARG A 70 -20.17 6.17 -43.78
C ARG A 70 -20.75 6.95 -42.63
N LYS A 71 -22.07 6.81 -42.33
CA LYS A 71 -22.73 7.43 -41.20
C LYS A 71 -22.10 6.98 -39.86
N PHE A 72 -21.90 5.69 -39.67
CA PHE A 72 -21.26 5.14 -38.47
C PHE A 72 -19.81 5.62 -38.32
N ASN A 73 -19.03 5.61 -39.40
CA ASN A 73 -17.66 6.09 -39.37
C ASN A 73 -17.58 7.60 -39.03
N SER A 74 -18.50 8.40 -39.52
CA SER A 74 -18.54 9.82 -39.15
C SER A 74 -18.90 10.03 -37.67
N ARG A 75 -19.87 9.25 -37.13
CA ARG A 75 -20.22 9.25 -35.69
C ARG A 75 -19.04 8.80 -34.83
N ILE A 76 -18.34 7.74 -35.24
CA ILE A 76 -17.13 7.26 -34.53
C ILE A 76 -16.06 8.34 -34.49
N LYS A 77 -15.83 9.04 -35.61
CA LYS A 77 -14.85 10.12 -35.70
C LYS A 77 -15.27 11.30 -34.81
N GLU A 78 -16.53 11.66 -34.79
CA GLU A 78 -17.07 12.72 -33.96
C GLU A 78 -16.97 12.34 -32.45
N ASN A 79 -17.32 11.12 -32.08
CA ASN A 79 -17.19 10.65 -30.71
C ASN A 79 -15.73 10.59 -30.27
N LYS A 80 -14.82 10.14 -31.14
CA LYS A 80 -13.37 10.17 -30.84
C LYS A 80 -12.86 11.60 -30.60
N SER A 81 -13.31 12.57 -31.41
CA SER A 81 -12.90 13.97 -31.21
C SER A 81 -13.48 14.55 -29.91
N LYS A 82 -14.73 14.20 -29.53
CA LYS A 82 -15.32 14.59 -28.25
C LYS A 82 -14.59 14.01 -27.06
N LEU A 83 -14.19 12.72 -27.13
CA LEU A 83 -13.38 12.06 -26.10
C LEU A 83 -12.01 12.73 -25.95
N LEU A 84 -11.34 13.05 -27.05
CA LEU A 84 -10.04 13.75 -27.01
C LEU A 84 -10.14 15.16 -26.40
N LEU A 85 -11.22 15.87 -26.66
CA LEU A 85 -11.48 17.17 -26.03
C LEU A 85 -11.72 17.02 -24.52
N GLN A 86 -12.42 15.97 -24.07
CA GLN A 86 -12.67 15.73 -22.64
C GLN A 86 -11.39 15.32 -21.88
N THR A 87 -10.49 14.55 -22.48
CA THR A 87 -9.23 14.13 -21.84
C THR A 87 -8.22 15.27 -21.70
N GLY A 88 -8.33 16.33 -22.48
CA GLY A 88 -7.42 17.48 -22.44
C GLY A 88 -7.84 18.61 -21.50
N LEU A 89 -9.04 18.57 -20.91
CA LEU A 89 -9.55 19.63 -20.04
C LEU A 89 -9.13 19.42 -18.57
N PRO A 90 -8.86 20.50 -17.81
CA PRO A 90 -8.63 20.38 -16.38
C PRO A 90 -9.87 19.83 -15.68
N HIS A 91 -9.69 18.75 -14.92
CA HIS A 91 -10.75 18.13 -14.14
C HIS A 91 -10.80 18.73 -12.73
N LEU A 92 -11.99 18.77 -12.15
CA LEU A 92 -12.17 19.16 -10.74
C LEU A 92 -12.00 17.93 -9.85
N VAL A 93 -11.42 18.13 -8.69
CA VAL A 93 -11.37 17.10 -7.65
C VAL A 93 -12.63 17.19 -6.81
N SER A 94 -13.29 16.06 -6.61
CA SER A 94 -14.50 15.95 -5.80
C SER A 94 -14.43 14.73 -4.90
N THR A 95 -15.21 14.74 -3.83
CA THR A 95 -15.32 13.60 -2.90
C THR A 95 -16.70 12.97 -3.06
N VAL A 96 -16.76 11.65 -3.16
CA VAL A 96 -18.04 10.91 -3.15
C VAL A 96 -18.58 10.96 -1.73
N SER A 97 -19.79 11.52 -1.55
CA SER A 97 -20.44 11.57 -0.23
C SER A 97 -21.25 10.30 0.03
N GLU A 98 -22.14 9.94 -0.89
CA GLU A 98 -23.04 8.79 -0.77
C GLU A 98 -23.34 8.21 -2.14
N ILE A 99 -23.70 6.93 -2.17
CA ILE A 99 -24.12 6.21 -3.38
C ILE A 99 -25.52 5.68 -3.12
N PHE A 100 -26.45 5.93 -4.03
CA PHE A 100 -27.85 5.52 -3.92
C PHE A 100 -28.21 4.56 -5.05
N ASP A 101 -29.00 3.57 -4.72
CA ASP A 101 -29.68 2.74 -5.71
C ASP A 101 -30.92 3.50 -6.19
N LEU A 102 -30.96 3.86 -7.47
CA LEU A 102 -32.09 4.52 -8.09
C LEU A 102 -33.11 3.46 -8.55
N GLU A 103 -34.22 3.33 -7.86
CA GLU A 103 -35.36 2.60 -8.38
C GLU A 103 -35.94 3.42 -9.54
N ASN A 104 -35.98 2.84 -10.74
CA ASN A 104 -36.69 3.44 -11.87
C ASN A 104 -38.19 3.51 -11.54
N GLN A 105 -38.65 4.64 -11.05
CA GLN A 105 -40.07 4.96 -11.06
C GLN A 105 -40.48 5.09 -12.53
N GLU A 106 -41.14 4.07 -13.02
CA GLU A 106 -41.84 4.14 -14.32
C GLU A 106 -42.84 5.28 -14.25
N GLN A 107 -42.54 6.40 -14.91
CA GLN A 107 -43.58 7.36 -15.23
C GLN A 107 -44.49 6.68 -16.24
N GLU A 108 -45.67 6.27 -15.76
CA GLU A 108 -46.82 5.93 -16.59
C GLU A 108 -47.28 7.22 -17.33
N GLU A 109 -46.64 7.55 -18.42
CA GLU A 109 -47.25 8.39 -19.45
C GLU A 109 -47.63 7.52 -20.63
N GLY A 110 -48.99 7.40 -20.77
CA GLY A 110 -49.62 6.56 -21.77
C GLY A 110 -49.29 6.97 -23.20
N THR A 111 -48.67 6.09 -23.92
CA THR A 111 -48.89 5.84 -25.36
C THR A 111 -48.35 4.46 -25.68
N GLY A 112 -49.22 3.57 -26.06
CA GLY A 112 -48.99 2.16 -26.31
C GLY A 112 -48.05 1.87 -27.47
N LEU A 113 -46.83 1.54 -27.16
CA LEU A 113 -45.93 0.70 -27.98
C LEU A 113 -44.97 0.02 -27.02
N LYS A 114 -45.28 -1.21 -26.64
CA LYS A 114 -44.44 -2.09 -25.85
C LYS A 114 -43.18 -2.43 -26.68
N GLN A 115 -42.10 -1.69 -26.49
CA GLN A 115 -40.78 -2.17 -26.85
C GLN A 115 -40.26 -2.99 -25.67
N ASN A 116 -40.04 -4.28 -25.87
CA ASN A 116 -39.34 -5.18 -24.96
C ASN A 116 -37.93 -4.65 -24.71
N LYS A 117 -37.75 -3.87 -23.64
CA LYS A 117 -36.41 -3.63 -23.06
C LYS A 117 -36.15 -4.74 -22.05
N PRO A 118 -34.92 -5.30 -22.02
CA PRO A 118 -34.55 -6.28 -21.00
C PRO A 118 -34.62 -5.66 -19.62
N GLN A 119 -35.10 -6.44 -18.66
CA GLN A 119 -35.36 -6.10 -17.27
C GLN A 119 -34.14 -5.55 -16.54
N THR A 120 -34.36 -4.44 -15.83
CA THR A 120 -33.73 -4.03 -14.58
C THR A 120 -32.20 -4.05 -14.53
N GLU A 121 -31.56 -3.06 -15.13
CA GLU A 121 -30.33 -2.53 -14.56
C GLU A 121 -30.72 -1.50 -13.49
N ILE A 122 -30.49 -1.83 -12.21
CA ILE A 122 -30.59 -0.90 -11.11
C ILE A 122 -29.54 0.18 -11.37
N SER A 123 -29.96 1.36 -11.81
CA SER A 123 -29.04 2.47 -12.03
C SER A 123 -28.63 3.04 -10.66
N LYS A 124 -27.32 3.02 -10.35
CA LYS A 124 -26.80 3.65 -9.13
C LYS A 124 -26.49 5.11 -9.42
N GLY A 125 -26.94 5.99 -8.55
CA GLY A 125 -26.59 7.41 -8.54
C GLY A 125 -25.60 7.73 -7.43
N ALA A 126 -24.82 8.79 -7.60
CA ALA A 126 -23.85 9.23 -6.59
C ALA A 126 -24.06 10.69 -6.22
N VAL A 127 -23.84 11.03 -4.96
CA VAL A 127 -23.71 12.41 -4.48
C VAL A 127 -22.25 12.73 -4.30
N ILE A 128 -21.80 13.76 -4.99
CA ILE A 128 -20.44 14.26 -4.92
C ILE A 128 -20.37 15.64 -4.28
N LYS A 129 -19.30 15.88 -3.54
CA LYS A 129 -18.98 17.20 -2.98
C LYS A 129 -17.71 17.72 -3.66
N THR A 130 -17.87 18.82 -4.39
CA THR A 130 -16.76 19.45 -5.12
C THR A 130 -15.82 20.23 -4.19
N SER A 131 -14.62 20.51 -4.64
CA SER A 131 -13.66 21.39 -3.94
C SER A 131 -14.22 22.79 -3.68
N THR A 132 -15.19 23.25 -4.47
CA THR A 132 -15.93 24.51 -4.29
C THR A 132 -17.03 24.42 -3.23
N ARG A 133 -17.13 23.33 -2.47
CA ARG A 133 -18.14 23.03 -1.45
C ARG A 133 -19.58 22.84 -1.98
N ASN A 134 -19.76 22.73 -3.28
CA ASN A 134 -21.07 22.42 -3.85
C ASN A 134 -21.34 20.92 -3.76
N THR A 135 -22.54 20.55 -3.32
CA THR A 135 -23.01 19.16 -3.31
C THR A 135 -23.86 18.95 -4.55
N ILE A 136 -23.53 17.96 -5.36
CA ILE A 136 -24.16 17.69 -6.65
C ILE A 136 -24.59 16.23 -6.67
N PHE A 137 -25.84 16.01 -7.08
CA PHE A 137 -26.36 14.66 -7.30
C PHE A 137 -26.17 14.26 -8.76
N LEU A 138 -25.60 13.08 -8.98
CA LEU A 138 -25.36 12.49 -10.29
C LEU A 138 -26.26 11.27 -10.47
N PRO A 139 -27.28 11.36 -11.32
CA PRO A 139 -28.09 10.19 -11.68
C PRO A 139 -27.32 9.18 -12.55
N VAL A 140 -26.29 9.66 -13.25
CA VAL A 140 -25.35 8.85 -14.03
C VAL A 140 -23.93 9.12 -13.51
N ILE A 141 -23.28 8.09 -13.03
CA ILE A 141 -21.96 8.22 -12.37
C ILE A 141 -20.87 8.62 -13.35
N GLY A 142 -20.83 8.06 -14.55
CA GLY A 142 -19.87 8.41 -15.59
C GLY A 142 -19.14 7.20 -16.14
N PHE A 143 -17.78 7.26 -16.18
CA PHE A 143 -16.94 6.22 -16.77
C PHE A 143 -16.46 5.16 -15.80
N VAL A 144 -16.65 5.37 -14.49
CA VAL A 144 -16.24 4.46 -13.42
C VAL A 144 -17.42 3.60 -13.02
N GLU A 145 -17.21 2.30 -12.82
CA GLU A 145 -18.26 1.39 -12.38
C GLU A 145 -18.72 1.74 -10.95
N PRO A 146 -20.05 1.76 -10.71
CA PRO A 146 -20.60 2.13 -9.40
C PRO A 146 -20.10 1.27 -8.23
N GLU A 147 -19.71 0.02 -8.52
CA GLU A 147 -19.23 -0.95 -7.51
C GLU A 147 -17.82 -0.67 -7.02
N GLU A 148 -17.02 0.03 -7.82
CA GLU A 148 -15.66 0.40 -7.47
C GLU A 148 -15.57 1.64 -6.59
N LEU A 149 -16.66 2.42 -6.52
CA LEU A 149 -16.72 3.65 -5.74
C LEU A 149 -17.13 3.37 -4.31
N LYS A 150 -16.44 4.00 -3.37
CA LYS A 150 -16.79 3.98 -1.94
C LYS A 150 -17.03 5.39 -1.43
N PRO A 151 -17.89 5.57 -0.41
CA PRO A 151 -18.04 6.85 0.26
C PRO A 151 -16.71 7.39 0.77
N LEU A 152 -16.49 8.70 0.68
CA LEU A 152 -15.29 9.45 1.05
C LEU A 152 -14.09 9.28 0.11
N GLU A 153 -14.21 8.59 -1.01
CA GLU A 153 -13.15 8.52 -2.02
C GLU A 153 -13.09 9.78 -2.88
N LEU A 154 -11.85 10.09 -3.32
CA LEU A 154 -11.59 11.21 -4.22
C LEU A 154 -11.77 10.75 -5.66
N VAL A 155 -12.42 11.59 -6.45
CA VAL A 155 -12.72 11.37 -7.86
C VAL A 155 -12.42 12.61 -8.69
N GLY A 156 -11.91 12.38 -9.89
CA GLY A 156 -11.77 13.41 -10.91
C GLY A 156 -13.09 13.57 -11.66
N VAL A 157 -13.68 14.77 -11.63
CA VAL A 157 -14.95 15.06 -12.32
C VAL A 157 -14.75 16.13 -13.38
N ASN A 158 -15.54 16.05 -14.43
CA ASN A 158 -15.56 17.07 -15.47
C ASN A 158 -16.12 18.38 -14.92
N LYS A 159 -15.51 19.50 -15.25
CA LYS A 159 -15.92 20.83 -14.80
C LYS A 159 -17.36 21.21 -15.24
N ASP A 160 -17.80 20.78 -16.42
CA ASP A 160 -19.04 21.23 -17.03
C ASP A 160 -20.21 20.25 -16.74
N THR A 161 -19.93 18.94 -16.79
CA THR A 161 -20.96 17.89 -16.63
C THR A 161 -20.94 17.21 -15.28
N TYR A 162 -19.89 17.43 -14.49
CA TYR A 162 -19.61 16.79 -13.19
C TYR A 162 -19.57 15.25 -13.23
N LEU A 163 -19.58 14.62 -14.40
CA LEU A 163 -19.44 13.18 -14.53
C LEU A 163 -18.09 12.72 -14.00
N ILE A 164 -18.09 11.60 -13.27
CA ILE A 164 -16.88 11.01 -12.74
C ILE A 164 -16.08 10.41 -13.89
N TYR A 165 -14.85 10.88 -14.07
CA TYR A 165 -13.95 10.45 -15.13
C TYR A 165 -13.02 9.34 -14.63
N GLU A 166 -12.40 9.54 -13.49
CA GLU A 166 -11.40 8.65 -12.92
C GLU A 166 -11.44 8.69 -11.40
N LYS A 167 -11.12 7.56 -10.77
CA LYS A 167 -10.89 7.46 -9.33
C LYS A 167 -9.49 7.95 -9.02
N LEU A 168 -9.39 8.94 -8.15
CA LEU A 168 -8.10 9.46 -7.71
C LEU A 168 -7.59 8.68 -6.51
N PRO A 169 -6.26 8.53 -6.37
CA PRO A 169 -5.68 7.95 -5.18
C PRO A 169 -6.03 8.81 -3.96
N PRO A 170 -6.22 8.19 -2.78
CA PRO A 170 -6.53 8.93 -1.56
C PRO A 170 -5.44 9.97 -1.27
N GLU A 171 -5.84 11.18 -0.90
CA GLU A 171 -4.94 12.22 -0.45
C GLU A 171 -4.48 11.92 0.97
N TYR A 172 -3.31 11.35 1.12
CA TYR A 172 -2.64 11.29 2.41
C TYR A 172 -1.85 12.57 2.64
N ASP A 173 -1.79 13.02 3.90
CA ASP A 173 -0.88 14.10 4.28
C ASP A 173 0.53 13.76 3.79
N SER A 174 1.18 14.72 3.12
CA SER A 174 2.55 14.54 2.61
C SER A 174 3.53 14.09 3.70
N ARG A 175 3.27 14.49 4.96
CA ARG A 175 4.03 14.07 6.13
C ARG A 175 3.90 12.57 6.40
N VAL A 176 2.72 11.97 6.16
CA VAL A 176 2.50 10.52 6.34
C VAL A 176 3.25 9.73 5.28
N ARG A 177 3.32 10.22 4.04
CA ARG A 177 4.14 9.59 2.99
C ARG A 177 5.64 9.59 3.32
N VAL A 178 6.14 10.66 3.95
CA VAL A 178 7.54 10.73 4.41
C VAL A 178 7.82 9.78 5.59
N MET A 179 6.79 9.38 6.35
CA MET A 179 6.91 8.39 7.43
C MET A 179 7.11 6.96 6.93
N GLU A 180 6.77 6.72 5.69
CA GLU A 180 7.13 5.47 5.02
C GLU A 180 8.65 5.48 4.80
N LEU A 181 9.34 4.52 5.39
CA LEU A 181 10.73 4.28 5.05
C LEU A 181 10.76 3.65 3.66
N ASP A 182 11.14 4.44 2.66
CA ASP A 182 11.30 4.00 1.26
C ASP A 182 12.27 2.82 1.11
N ALA A 183 13.21 2.68 2.05
CA ALA A 183 14.12 1.55 2.11
C ALA A 183 13.57 0.46 3.03
N LYS A 184 13.36 -0.73 2.49
CA LYS A 184 13.09 -1.92 3.31
C LYS A 184 14.16 -2.02 4.40
N PRO A 185 13.76 -2.23 5.68
CA PRO A 185 14.72 -2.36 6.77
C PRO A 185 15.74 -3.47 6.43
N THR A 186 17.02 -3.14 6.57
CA THR A 186 18.14 -4.07 6.28
C THR A 186 18.73 -4.69 7.54
N GLU A 187 18.26 -4.26 8.70
CA GLU A 187 18.71 -4.73 10.00
C GLU A 187 18.38 -6.20 10.21
N LYS A 188 19.36 -6.95 10.71
CA LYS A 188 19.23 -8.37 11.01
C LYS A 188 19.29 -8.60 12.51
N TYR A 189 18.69 -9.69 12.98
CA TYR A 189 18.82 -10.11 14.38
C TYR A 189 20.27 -10.38 14.80
N SER A 190 21.14 -10.75 13.86
CA SER A 190 22.57 -10.91 14.10
C SER A 190 23.30 -9.63 14.52
N ASP A 191 22.66 -8.48 14.31
CA ASP A 191 23.21 -7.17 14.66
C ASP A 191 22.74 -6.70 16.06
N MET A 192 22.10 -7.60 16.80
CA MET A 192 21.63 -7.37 18.17
C MET A 192 22.24 -8.42 19.11
N GLY A 193 22.56 -7.98 20.33
CA GLY A 193 23.12 -8.86 21.35
C GLY A 193 22.34 -8.76 22.65
N GLY A 194 22.12 -9.91 23.30
CA GLY A 194 21.53 -9.98 24.65
C GLY A 194 20.02 -9.73 24.73
N VAL A 195 19.30 -9.83 23.60
CA VAL A 195 17.83 -9.65 23.52
C VAL A 195 17.15 -10.86 22.90
N ASP A 196 17.75 -12.04 23.00
CA ASP A 196 17.27 -13.27 22.34
C ASP A 196 15.84 -13.62 22.77
N LYS A 197 15.50 -13.43 24.05
CA LYS A 197 14.16 -13.65 24.61
C LYS A 197 13.11 -12.69 24.00
N GLN A 198 13.46 -11.42 23.94
CA GLN A 198 12.60 -10.37 23.38
C GLN A 198 12.37 -10.56 21.88
N ILE A 199 13.38 -11.04 21.16
CA ILE A 199 13.27 -11.42 19.75
C ILE A 199 12.21 -12.51 19.59
N GLN A 200 12.31 -13.58 20.38
CA GLN A 200 11.37 -14.70 20.32
C GLN A 200 9.93 -14.25 20.65
N GLU A 201 9.74 -13.51 21.74
CA GLU A 201 8.41 -13.01 22.15
C GLU A 201 7.79 -12.10 21.07
N LEU A 202 8.62 -11.28 20.38
CA LEU A 202 8.15 -10.40 19.33
C LEU A 202 7.86 -11.15 18.02
N GLU A 203 8.67 -12.17 17.69
CA GLU A 203 8.38 -13.06 16.54
C GLU A 203 7.04 -13.80 16.73
N GLU A 204 6.80 -14.32 17.92
CA GLU A 204 5.53 -14.99 18.24
C GLU A 204 4.33 -14.05 18.14
N ALA A 205 4.51 -12.80 18.56
CA ALA A 205 3.42 -11.82 18.58
C ALA A 205 3.14 -11.16 17.21
N ILE A 206 4.15 -10.96 16.37
CA ILE A 206 4.07 -10.15 15.14
C ILE A 206 4.30 -11.00 13.88
N VAL A 207 5.43 -11.75 13.83
CA VAL A 207 5.85 -12.46 12.61
C VAL A 207 4.96 -13.67 12.36
N PHE A 208 4.72 -14.50 13.37
CA PHE A 208 3.92 -15.71 13.21
C PHE A 208 2.48 -15.45 12.77
N PRO A 209 1.76 -14.44 13.29
CA PRO A 209 0.43 -14.11 12.78
C PRO A 209 0.41 -13.64 11.32
N ILE A 210 1.47 -13.03 10.82
CA ILE A 210 1.59 -12.60 9.43
C ILE A 210 1.96 -13.79 8.52
N GLU A 211 2.99 -14.56 8.90
CA GLU A 211 3.50 -15.67 8.05
C GLU A 211 2.61 -16.93 8.11
N LYS A 212 2.01 -17.22 9.28
CA LYS A 212 1.29 -18.47 9.57
C LYS A 212 -0.17 -18.27 9.94
N LYS A 213 -0.83 -17.32 9.29
CA LYS A 213 -2.23 -16.94 9.55
C LYS A 213 -3.19 -18.13 9.60
N HIS A 214 -3.03 -19.06 8.64
CA HIS A 214 -3.85 -20.29 8.56
C HIS A 214 -3.78 -21.19 9.80
N LEU A 215 -2.64 -21.20 10.52
CA LEU A 215 -2.52 -21.99 11.75
C LEU A 215 -3.30 -21.35 12.91
N PHE A 216 -3.31 -20.03 13.02
CA PHE A 216 -4.10 -19.32 14.02
C PHE A 216 -5.60 -19.51 13.78
N GLU A 217 -6.04 -19.50 12.54
CA GLU A 217 -7.43 -19.77 12.15
C GLU A 217 -7.82 -21.21 12.43
N ALA A 218 -6.94 -22.19 12.14
CA ALA A 218 -7.19 -23.61 12.40
C ALA A 218 -7.31 -23.94 13.90
N ILE A 219 -6.52 -23.27 14.75
CA ILE A 219 -6.54 -23.45 16.21
C ILE A 219 -7.65 -22.60 16.86
N GLY A 220 -8.17 -21.59 16.16
CA GLY A 220 -9.20 -20.66 16.68
C GLY A 220 -8.66 -19.60 17.65
N ILE A 221 -7.35 -19.32 17.64
CA ILE A 221 -6.72 -18.33 18.51
C ILE A 221 -6.68 -16.98 17.77
N LYS A 222 -7.14 -15.92 18.46
CA LYS A 222 -7.01 -14.56 17.93
C LYS A 222 -5.60 -14.04 18.20
N PRO A 223 -4.83 -13.68 17.14
CA PRO A 223 -3.50 -13.13 17.32
C PRO A 223 -3.55 -11.74 17.97
N PRO A 224 -2.51 -11.33 18.71
CA PRO A 224 -2.43 -9.99 19.28
C PRO A 224 -2.39 -8.94 18.18
N LYS A 225 -3.07 -7.80 18.40
CA LYS A 225 -3.10 -6.69 17.46
C LYS A 225 -1.87 -5.78 17.60
N GLY A 226 -1.41 -5.60 18.84
CA GLY A 226 -0.32 -4.71 19.13
C GLY A 226 0.58 -5.20 20.26
N VAL A 227 1.81 -4.71 20.23
CA VAL A 227 2.86 -4.99 21.22
C VAL A 227 3.40 -3.68 21.78
N LEU A 228 3.54 -3.59 23.09
CA LEU A 228 4.24 -2.52 23.76
C LEU A 228 5.65 -2.98 24.16
N MET A 229 6.65 -2.29 23.66
CA MET A 229 8.04 -2.43 24.08
C MET A 229 8.40 -1.32 25.08
N PHE A 230 8.87 -1.67 26.26
CA PHE A 230 9.23 -0.70 27.26
C PHE A 230 10.58 -1.02 27.92
N GLY A 231 11.23 -0.01 28.46
CA GLY A 231 12.51 -0.15 29.14
C GLY A 231 13.43 1.04 28.95
N PRO A 232 14.63 1.03 29.53
CA PRO A 232 15.58 2.15 29.47
C PRO A 232 15.91 2.56 28.04
N PRO A 233 16.28 3.84 27.80
CA PRO A 233 16.74 4.28 26.48
C PRO A 233 18.02 3.56 26.06
N GLY A 234 18.22 3.40 24.74
CA GLY A 234 19.43 2.78 24.19
C GLY A 234 19.54 1.26 24.33
N THR A 235 18.43 0.55 24.63
CA THR A 235 18.37 -0.93 24.69
C THR A 235 18.03 -1.59 23.37
N GLY A 236 17.87 -0.82 22.27
CA GLY A 236 17.67 -1.37 20.93
C GLY A 236 16.22 -1.56 20.47
N LYS A 237 15.22 -1.00 21.18
CA LYS A 237 13.77 -1.13 20.86
C LYS A 237 13.45 -0.79 19.39
N THR A 238 13.87 0.38 18.92
CA THR A 238 13.63 0.82 17.53
C THR A 238 14.34 -0.08 16.52
N MET A 239 15.54 -0.57 16.85
CA MET A 239 16.33 -1.44 15.97
C MET A 239 15.68 -2.82 15.83
N LEU A 240 15.16 -3.36 16.94
CA LEU A 240 14.43 -4.64 16.92
C LEU A 240 13.15 -4.55 16.12
N ALA A 241 12.38 -3.47 16.26
CA ALA A 241 11.16 -3.27 15.46
C ALA A 241 11.45 -3.30 13.95
N ARG A 242 12.54 -2.68 13.51
CA ARG A 242 12.97 -2.72 12.10
C ARG A 242 13.39 -4.12 11.67
N ALA A 243 14.16 -4.83 12.49
CA ALA A 243 14.59 -6.18 12.16
C ALA A 243 13.41 -7.16 12.05
N VAL A 244 12.39 -7.01 12.91
CA VAL A 244 11.15 -7.78 12.83
C VAL A 244 10.39 -7.49 11.53
N ALA A 245 10.29 -6.22 11.14
CA ALA A 245 9.64 -5.84 9.89
C ALA A 245 10.38 -6.38 8.66
N ALA A 246 11.73 -6.35 8.69
CA ALA A 246 12.55 -6.97 7.65
C ALA A 246 12.30 -8.49 7.54
N ARG A 247 12.16 -9.16 8.67
CA ARG A 247 11.90 -10.60 8.74
C ARG A 247 10.51 -10.96 8.23
N ALA A 248 9.49 -10.20 8.65
CA ALA A 248 8.09 -10.39 8.22
C ALA A 248 7.84 -9.97 6.76
N LYS A 249 8.81 -9.37 6.08
CA LYS A 249 8.67 -8.78 4.73
C LYS A 249 7.50 -7.80 4.63
N ALA A 250 7.16 -7.15 5.74
CA ALA A 250 6.08 -6.20 5.86
C ALA A 250 6.56 -4.77 5.58
N THR A 251 5.64 -3.92 5.14
CA THR A 251 5.89 -2.48 5.02
C THR A 251 6.07 -1.88 6.41
N PHE A 252 7.06 -1.00 6.59
CA PHE A 252 7.37 -0.41 7.89
C PHE A 252 7.03 1.08 7.89
N LEU A 253 6.04 1.46 8.71
CA LEU A 253 5.65 2.86 8.92
C LEU A 253 6.13 3.31 10.29
N LYS A 254 7.00 4.32 10.33
CA LYS A 254 7.53 4.88 11.58
C LYS A 254 6.79 6.18 11.93
N LEU A 255 6.13 6.21 13.08
CA LEU A 255 5.52 7.36 13.70
C LEU A 255 6.31 7.74 14.96
N ALA A 256 6.68 9.01 15.12
CA ALA A 256 7.20 9.49 16.39
C ALA A 256 6.07 10.13 17.19
N GLY A 257 5.90 9.76 18.46
CA GLY A 257 4.87 10.33 19.34
C GLY A 257 4.97 11.84 19.43
N SER A 258 6.17 12.39 19.44
CA SER A 258 6.43 13.83 19.41
C SER A 258 5.89 14.52 18.14
N GLN A 259 5.86 13.85 16.99
CA GLN A 259 5.30 14.38 15.74
C GLN A 259 3.77 14.42 15.75
N LEU A 260 3.13 13.57 16.57
CA LEU A 260 1.68 13.55 16.72
C LEU A 260 1.16 14.68 17.60
N VAL A 261 2.03 15.30 18.39
CA VAL A 261 1.74 16.49 19.20
C VAL A 261 2.01 17.73 18.34
N GLN A 262 0.99 18.21 17.63
CA GLN A 262 1.08 19.32 16.70
C GLN A 262 0.54 20.62 17.31
N ALA A 263 0.97 21.76 16.74
CA ALA A 263 0.51 23.09 17.17
C ALA A 263 -0.94 23.39 16.70
N TYR A 264 -1.40 22.74 15.62
CA TYR A 264 -2.73 22.99 15.05
C TYR A 264 -3.77 21.98 15.54
N ILE A 265 -4.96 22.48 15.81
CA ILE A 265 -6.08 21.66 16.32
C ILE A 265 -6.54 20.66 15.25
N GLY A 266 -6.50 19.36 15.56
CA GLY A 266 -6.98 18.27 14.71
C GLY A 266 -5.94 17.63 13.80
N ASP A 267 -4.76 18.23 13.61
CA ASP A 267 -3.72 17.71 12.72
C ASP A 267 -3.18 16.35 13.21
N GLY A 268 -2.94 16.21 14.52
CA GLY A 268 -2.46 14.96 15.09
C GLY A 268 -3.44 13.80 14.90
N ALA A 269 -4.72 14.04 15.14
CA ALA A 269 -5.76 13.04 14.94
C ALA A 269 -5.94 12.66 13.44
N LYS A 270 -5.83 13.65 12.53
CA LYS A 270 -5.84 13.41 11.09
C LYS A 270 -4.65 12.55 10.67
N MET A 271 -3.45 12.88 11.14
CA MET A 271 -2.22 12.16 10.84
C MET A 271 -2.31 10.68 11.28
N VAL A 272 -2.88 10.42 12.47
CA VAL A 272 -3.13 9.04 12.92
C VAL A 272 -4.07 8.32 11.94
N ARG A 273 -5.22 8.91 11.58
CA ARG A 273 -6.17 8.30 10.63
C ARG A 273 -5.52 7.99 9.29
N ASP A 274 -4.80 8.94 8.73
CA ASP A 274 -4.14 8.80 7.43
C ASP A 274 -3.04 7.73 7.47
N ALA A 275 -2.25 7.64 8.57
CA ALA A 275 -1.24 6.61 8.75
C ALA A 275 -1.87 5.19 8.82
N PHE A 276 -2.97 5.05 9.54
CA PHE A 276 -3.67 3.77 9.62
C PHE A 276 -4.40 3.40 8.33
N ALA A 277 -4.92 4.38 7.58
CA ALA A 277 -5.50 4.17 6.26
C ALA A 277 -4.42 3.69 5.27
N LEU A 278 -3.27 4.35 5.23
CA LEU A 278 -2.11 3.94 4.42
C LEU A 278 -1.61 2.53 4.79
N ALA A 279 -1.61 2.20 6.10
CA ALA A 279 -1.20 0.88 6.55
C ALA A 279 -2.13 -0.23 6.05
N ARG A 280 -3.44 0.04 5.97
CA ARG A 280 -4.43 -0.92 5.42
C ARG A 280 -4.25 -1.11 3.91
N GLU A 281 -3.98 -0.04 3.19
CA GLU A 281 -3.75 -0.09 1.74
C GLU A 281 -2.50 -0.89 1.37
N LYS A 282 -1.43 -0.76 2.19
CA LYS A 282 -0.13 -1.42 1.95
C LYS A 282 0.08 -2.69 2.77
N ALA A 283 -0.98 -3.36 3.18
CA ALA A 283 -0.87 -4.60 3.95
C ALA A 283 -0.05 -5.67 3.18
N PRO A 284 0.80 -6.49 3.85
CA PRO A 284 1.06 -6.51 5.29
C PRO A 284 1.94 -5.35 5.78
N THR A 285 1.53 -4.68 6.86
CA THR A 285 2.19 -3.47 7.36
C THR A 285 2.41 -3.52 8.86
N ILE A 286 3.57 -3.03 9.31
CA ILE A 286 3.89 -2.83 10.71
C ILE A 286 3.99 -1.32 10.99
N ILE A 287 3.10 -0.81 11.83
CA ILE A 287 3.15 0.57 12.33
C ILE A 287 4.01 0.57 13.60
N PHE A 288 5.10 1.31 13.57
CA PHE A 288 5.95 1.51 14.73
C PHE A 288 5.77 2.92 15.30
N ILE A 289 5.29 3.00 16.54
CA ILE A 289 5.08 4.27 17.26
C ILE A 289 6.19 4.41 18.29
N ASP A 290 7.16 5.27 18.03
CA ASP A 290 8.25 5.58 18.95
C ASP A 290 7.82 6.68 19.93
N GLU A 291 8.31 6.63 21.16
CA GLU A 291 8.00 7.61 22.20
C GLU A 291 6.47 7.82 22.40
N ILE A 292 5.71 6.74 22.51
CA ILE A 292 4.25 6.82 22.66
C ILE A 292 3.82 7.57 23.92
N ASP A 293 4.70 7.71 24.89
CA ASP A 293 4.50 8.50 26.11
C ASP A 293 4.23 9.99 25.82
N ALA A 294 4.69 10.53 24.68
CA ALA A 294 4.37 11.90 24.29
C ALA A 294 2.86 12.12 24.08
N VAL A 295 2.13 11.10 23.61
CA VAL A 295 0.68 11.15 23.32
C VAL A 295 -0.14 10.42 24.36
N GLY A 296 0.40 9.36 24.94
CA GLY A 296 -0.29 8.41 25.80
C GLY A 296 -0.28 8.75 27.31
N LEU A 297 -0.09 10.01 27.70
CA LEU A 297 -0.05 10.42 29.10
C LEU A 297 -1.37 10.19 29.85
N LYS A 298 -1.28 9.83 31.12
CA LYS A 298 -2.43 9.77 32.04
C LYS A 298 -3.15 11.11 32.11
N ARG A 299 -4.48 11.08 32.16
CA ARG A 299 -5.34 12.25 32.24
C ARG A 299 -5.10 12.99 33.58
N GLY A 300 -4.58 14.18 33.54
CA GLY A 300 -4.29 14.91 34.80
C GLY A 300 -3.63 16.27 34.68
N GLY A 301 -3.86 17.05 33.60
CA GLY A 301 -3.29 18.39 33.51
C GLY A 301 -4.16 19.39 32.75
N ASP A 302 -4.49 20.52 33.42
CA ASP A 302 -5.35 21.62 32.93
C ASP A 302 -4.69 22.57 31.91
N ALA A 303 -3.70 22.13 31.14
CA ALA A 303 -3.06 22.99 30.15
C ALA A 303 -3.79 22.93 28.78
N HIS A 304 -3.97 24.05 28.11
CA HIS A 304 -4.62 24.18 26.82
C HIS A 304 -4.06 23.24 25.75
N GLY A 305 -2.79 22.80 25.85
CA GLY A 305 -2.19 21.77 25.01
C GLY A 305 -2.69 20.33 25.30
N GLY A 306 -3.19 20.06 26.48
CA GLY A 306 -3.65 18.72 26.89
C GLY A 306 -4.87 18.21 26.14
N LYS A 307 -5.76 19.09 25.67
CA LYS A 307 -6.99 18.70 24.95
C LYS A 307 -6.68 18.12 23.56
N GLU A 308 -5.68 18.64 22.87
CA GLU A 308 -5.30 18.16 21.54
C GLU A 308 -4.56 16.81 21.62
N VAL A 309 -3.65 16.67 22.57
CA VAL A 309 -3.00 15.39 22.87
C VAL A 309 -4.04 14.32 23.22
N GLN A 310 -5.03 14.68 24.03
CA GLN A 310 -6.14 13.80 24.39
C GLN A 310 -6.97 13.38 23.17
N ARG A 311 -7.24 14.31 22.24
CA ARG A 311 -7.97 14.03 21.00
C ARG A 311 -7.19 13.07 20.10
N THR A 312 -5.90 13.30 19.95
CA THR A 312 -5.01 12.42 19.17
C THR A 312 -4.95 11.03 19.80
N MET A 313 -4.87 10.95 21.14
CA MET A 313 -4.93 9.68 21.86
C MET A 313 -6.24 8.96 21.67
N LEU A 314 -7.38 9.65 21.78
CA LEU A 314 -8.70 9.04 21.52
C LEU A 314 -8.83 8.50 20.10
N GLU A 315 -8.32 9.24 19.11
CA GLU A 315 -8.28 8.77 17.73
C GLU A 315 -7.38 7.53 17.59
N LEU A 316 -6.21 7.49 18.23
CA LEU A 316 -5.35 6.32 18.24
C LEU A 316 -6.06 5.10 18.84
N LEU A 317 -6.78 5.27 19.96
CA LEU A 317 -7.58 4.21 20.58
C LEU A 317 -8.68 3.73 19.64
N ASN A 318 -9.41 4.64 18.97
CA ASN A 318 -10.45 4.32 18.01
C ASN A 318 -9.88 3.52 16.82
N GLN A 319 -8.72 3.91 16.31
CA GLN A 319 -8.07 3.18 15.22
C GLN A 319 -7.62 1.77 15.67
N LEU A 320 -7.07 1.61 16.88
CA LEU A 320 -6.70 0.31 17.45
C LEU A 320 -7.91 -0.60 17.66
N ASP A 321 -9.05 -0.05 18.09
CA ASP A 321 -10.29 -0.80 18.28
C ASP A 321 -10.94 -1.17 16.94
N GLY A 322 -10.82 -0.29 15.94
CA GLY A 322 -11.38 -0.46 14.60
C GLY A 322 -10.71 -1.53 13.73
N PHE A 323 -9.58 -2.11 14.18
CA PHE A 323 -8.97 -3.24 13.47
C PHE A 323 -9.67 -4.55 13.82
N SER A 324 -9.89 -5.37 12.81
CA SER A 324 -10.17 -6.78 13.03
C SER A 324 -8.85 -7.53 13.32
N SER A 325 -8.92 -8.63 14.04
CA SER A 325 -7.74 -9.49 14.29
C SER A 325 -7.23 -10.16 13.01
N THR A 326 -8.01 -10.11 11.93
CA THR A 326 -7.71 -10.64 10.60
C THR A 326 -6.99 -9.65 9.70
N ASP A 327 -6.95 -8.36 10.07
CA ASP A 327 -6.23 -7.35 9.29
C ASP A 327 -4.73 -7.60 9.39
N ASP A 328 -4.03 -7.60 8.25
CA ASP A 328 -2.58 -7.83 8.17
C ASP A 328 -1.78 -6.57 8.57
N VAL A 329 -2.33 -5.79 9.50
CA VAL A 329 -1.70 -4.62 10.11
C VAL A 329 -1.38 -4.92 11.57
N LYS A 330 -0.12 -4.70 11.97
CA LYS A 330 0.34 -4.88 13.36
C LYS A 330 0.92 -3.57 13.89
N VAL A 331 0.71 -3.31 15.17
CA VAL A 331 1.19 -2.09 15.83
C VAL A 331 2.26 -2.44 16.86
N ILE A 332 3.40 -1.79 16.78
CA ILE A 332 4.47 -1.88 17.77
C ILE A 332 4.63 -0.49 18.39
N ALA A 333 4.37 -0.36 19.66
CA ALA A 333 4.60 0.87 20.39
C ALA A 333 5.87 0.76 21.24
N ALA A 334 6.67 1.81 21.31
CA ALA A 334 7.86 1.87 22.14
C ALA A 334 7.79 3.05 23.11
N THR A 335 8.21 2.84 24.36
CA THR A 335 8.34 3.88 25.37
C THR A 335 9.52 3.63 26.28
N ASN A 336 10.07 4.72 26.83
CA ASN A 336 11.06 4.64 27.90
C ASN A 336 10.40 4.71 29.29
N ARG A 337 9.11 5.07 29.38
CA ARG A 337 8.38 5.35 30.61
C ARG A 337 7.00 4.70 30.60
N ALA A 338 6.96 3.39 30.89
CA ALA A 338 5.71 2.64 30.90
C ALA A 338 4.75 3.05 32.03
N ASP A 339 5.28 3.57 33.13
CA ASP A 339 4.56 4.04 34.32
C ASP A 339 3.64 5.24 34.05
N VAL A 340 3.94 6.04 33.04
CA VAL A 340 3.24 7.28 32.68
C VAL A 340 2.07 7.02 31.71
N LEU A 341 2.05 5.87 31.03
CA LEU A 341 1.05 5.55 30.03
C LEU A 341 -0.36 5.40 30.60
N ASP A 342 -1.36 5.84 29.83
CA ASP A 342 -2.77 5.63 30.15
C ASP A 342 -3.10 4.12 30.09
N PRO A 343 -3.68 3.54 31.17
CA PRO A 343 -4.10 2.15 31.19
C PRO A 343 -5.04 1.75 30.05
N ALA A 344 -5.74 2.70 29.42
CA ALA A 344 -6.62 2.45 28.29
C ALA A 344 -5.89 1.87 27.06
N LEU A 345 -4.63 2.25 26.85
CA LEU A 345 -3.78 1.68 25.78
C LEU A 345 -3.43 0.20 26.01
N LEU A 346 -3.37 -0.20 27.27
CA LEU A 346 -2.92 -1.52 27.72
C LEU A 346 -4.06 -2.54 27.87
N ARG A 347 -5.27 -2.18 27.42
CA ARG A 347 -6.41 -3.09 27.47
C ARG A 347 -6.28 -4.16 26.38
N SER A 348 -6.87 -5.34 26.65
CA SER A 348 -6.97 -6.43 25.68
C SER A 348 -7.67 -5.95 24.41
N GLY A 349 -7.15 -6.37 23.25
CA GLY A 349 -7.59 -5.92 21.93
C GLY A 349 -6.87 -4.68 21.38
N ARG A 350 -5.90 -4.10 22.12
CA ARG A 350 -5.07 -2.96 21.73
C ARG A 350 -3.58 -3.33 21.76
N LEU A 351 -2.86 -2.93 22.82
CA LEU A 351 -1.47 -3.34 23.05
C LEU A 351 -1.47 -4.53 24.03
N ASP A 352 -1.78 -5.71 23.51
CA ASP A 352 -2.06 -6.91 24.31
C ASP A 352 -0.80 -7.49 24.96
N ARG A 353 0.33 -7.40 24.26
CA ARG A 353 1.60 -7.93 24.73
C ARG A 353 2.52 -6.80 25.19
N LYS A 354 3.16 -7.03 26.35
CA LYS A 354 4.14 -6.10 26.93
C LYS A 354 5.47 -6.83 26.99
N ILE A 355 6.47 -6.26 26.34
CA ILE A 355 7.82 -6.82 26.27
C ILE A 355 8.78 -5.86 26.95
N GLU A 356 9.43 -6.30 28.01
CA GLU A 356 10.41 -5.55 28.76
C GLU A 356 11.80 -5.69 28.14
N PHE A 357 12.47 -4.56 27.99
CA PHE A 357 13.86 -4.47 27.57
C PHE A 357 14.73 -4.06 28.75
N PRO A 358 15.24 -5.03 29.50
CA PRO A 358 16.14 -4.73 30.61
C PRO A 358 17.50 -4.22 30.14
N MET A 359 18.32 -3.75 31.04
CA MET A 359 19.74 -3.51 30.76
C MET A 359 20.43 -4.81 30.34
N PRO A 360 21.39 -4.75 29.41
CA PRO A 360 22.06 -5.95 28.92
C PRO A 360 22.95 -6.59 29.99
N ASN A 361 22.85 -7.92 30.11
CA ASN A 361 23.71 -8.73 30.97
C ASN A 361 25.16 -8.72 30.49
N GLU A 362 26.11 -9.25 31.28
CA GLU A 362 27.54 -9.35 30.92
C GLU A 362 27.76 -9.98 29.54
N GLU A 363 27.09 -11.10 29.26
CA GLU A 363 27.17 -11.78 27.96
C GLU A 363 26.56 -10.92 26.82
N GLY A 364 25.44 -10.24 27.09
CA GLY A 364 24.82 -9.31 26.15
C GLY A 364 25.72 -8.12 25.83
N ARG A 365 26.37 -7.54 26.86
CA ARG A 365 27.32 -6.44 26.67
C ARG A 365 28.54 -6.87 25.84
N ALA A 366 29.06 -8.07 26.10
CA ALA A 366 30.17 -8.59 25.30
C ALA A 366 29.77 -8.78 23.83
N LYS A 367 28.59 -9.36 23.56
CA LYS A 367 28.05 -9.48 22.19
C LYS A 367 27.84 -8.11 21.52
N ILE A 368 27.30 -7.13 22.23
CA ILE A 368 27.08 -5.79 21.69
C ILE A 368 28.41 -5.13 21.31
N LEU A 369 29.44 -5.22 22.17
CA LEU A 369 30.78 -4.72 21.86
C LEU A 369 31.38 -5.41 20.63
N GLU A 370 31.27 -6.73 20.53
CA GLU A 370 31.71 -7.50 19.38
C GLU A 370 31.02 -7.06 18.08
N ILE A 371 29.69 -6.87 18.10
CA ILE A 371 28.91 -6.45 16.94
C ILE A 371 29.37 -5.05 16.47
N HIS A 372 29.53 -4.09 17.39
CA HIS A 372 29.95 -2.75 17.02
C HIS A 372 31.42 -2.68 16.59
N SER A 373 32.28 -3.56 17.10
CA SER A 373 33.69 -3.66 16.71
C SER A 373 33.91 -4.44 15.42
N ARG A 374 32.93 -5.19 14.91
CA ARG A 374 33.05 -6.04 13.70
C ARG A 374 33.57 -5.29 12.47
N LYS A 375 33.29 -4.00 12.35
CA LYS A 375 33.74 -3.15 11.23
C LYS A 375 35.09 -2.47 11.48
N MET A 376 35.67 -2.62 12.66
CA MET A 376 36.92 -1.99 13.06
C MET A 376 38.09 -2.94 12.82
N HIS A 377 39.26 -2.39 12.54
CA HIS A 377 40.51 -3.17 12.47
C HIS A 377 41.07 -3.33 13.88
N TYR A 378 41.02 -4.54 14.39
CA TYR A 378 41.59 -4.89 15.69
C TYR A 378 42.18 -6.31 15.68
N ASN A 379 43.13 -6.59 16.57
CA ASN A 379 43.71 -7.91 16.71
C ASN A 379 42.82 -8.81 17.59
N ASN A 380 42.12 -9.76 16.98
CA ASN A 380 41.21 -10.69 17.66
C ASN A 380 41.86 -11.49 18.80
N LYS A 381 43.17 -11.72 18.78
CA LYS A 381 43.86 -12.46 19.82
C LYS A 381 44.23 -11.63 21.06
N ALA A 382 44.29 -10.29 20.89
CA ALA A 382 44.69 -9.36 21.94
C ALA A 382 43.52 -8.71 22.66
N ILE A 383 42.29 -8.85 22.16
CA ILE A 383 41.07 -8.19 22.69
C ILE A 383 40.10 -9.21 23.26
N ASN A 384 39.79 -9.04 24.54
CA ASN A 384 38.79 -9.86 25.25
C ASN A 384 37.54 -9.03 25.61
N PHE A 385 36.48 -9.15 24.83
CA PHE A 385 35.26 -8.42 25.05
C PHE A 385 34.52 -8.75 26.37
N LYS A 386 34.75 -9.95 26.94
CA LYS A 386 34.20 -10.32 28.24
C LYS A 386 34.80 -9.50 29.39
N GLU A 387 36.06 -9.15 29.30
CA GLU A 387 36.74 -8.30 30.27
C GLU A 387 36.16 -6.88 30.23
N PHE A 388 35.99 -6.32 29.04
CA PHE A 388 35.34 -5.01 28.88
C PHE A 388 33.87 -5.02 29.37
N ALA A 389 33.14 -6.12 29.14
CA ALA A 389 31.78 -6.26 29.64
C ALA A 389 31.70 -6.23 31.17
N ARG A 390 32.71 -6.79 31.89
CA ARG A 390 32.81 -6.69 33.36
C ARG A 390 33.14 -5.29 33.82
N MET A 391 33.93 -4.55 33.04
CA MET A 391 34.26 -3.16 33.35
C MET A 391 33.11 -2.17 33.08
N THR A 392 32.09 -2.56 32.31
CA THR A 392 31.01 -1.69 31.85
C THR A 392 29.68 -2.02 32.52
N ASP A 393 29.65 -2.19 33.84
CA ASP A 393 28.40 -2.39 34.57
C ASP A 393 27.47 -1.19 34.39
N ASP A 394 26.15 -1.44 34.26
CA ASP A 394 25.10 -0.46 34.01
C ASP A 394 25.23 0.36 32.72
N PHE A 395 25.91 -0.17 31.71
CA PHE A 395 25.94 0.45 30.38
C PHE A 395 24.80 -0.11 29.50
N ASN A 396 24.09 0.81 28.84
CA ASN A 396 23.14 0.46 27.80
C ASN A 396 23.85 0.24 26.45
N GLY A 397 23.13 -0.29 25.46
CA GLY A 397 23.69 -0.56 24.13
C GLY A 397 24.23 0.69 23.43
N ALA A 398 23.61 1.86 23.64
CA ALA A 398 24.07 3.13 23.08
C ALA A 398 25.40 3.57 23.68
N MET A 399 25.60 3.37 25.00
CA MET A 399 26.86 3.67 25.66
C MET A 399 27.98 2.71 25.22
N LEU A 400 27.67 1.43 25.04
CA LEU A 400 28.63 0.46 24.52
C LEU A 400 29.07 0.80 23.08
N LYS A 401 28.15 1.27 22.26
CA LYS A 401 28.48 1.82 20.93
C LYS A 401 29.38 3.04 21.04
N ALA A 402 29.10 3.98 21.98
CA ALA A 402 29.94 5.14 22.22
C ALA A 402 31.36 4.73 22.64
N VAL A 403 31.52 3.72 23.50
CA VAL A 403 32.84 3.17 23.88
C VAL A 403 33.62 2.71 22.64
N CYS A 404 32.98 1.98 21.72
CA CYS A 404 33.66 1.54 20.50
C CYS A 404 34.09 2.73 19.62
N VAL A 405 33.24 3.76 19.49
CA VAL A 405 33.58 4.97 18.74
C VAL A 405 34.75 5.71 19.37
N GLU A 406 34.72 5.95 20.71
CA GLU A 406 35.79 6.63 21.43
C GLU A 406 37.11 5.83 21.36
N ALA A 407 37.08 4.51 21.51
CA ALA A 407 38.24 3.68 21.33
C ALA A 407 38.87 3.84 19.93
N GLY A 408 38.04 3.89 18.88
CA GLY A 408 38.49 4.20 17.53
C GLY A 408 39.09 5.60 17.38
N MET A 409 38.49 6.63 18.02
CA MET A 409 39.02 7.99 18.01
C MET A 409 40.36 8.11 18.75
N ILE A 410 40.51 7.41 19.87
CA ILE A 410 41.78 7.36 20.60
C ILE A 410 42.89 6.71 19.75
N ALA A 411 42.59 5.58 19.08
CA ALA A 411 43.50 4.95 18.18
C ALA A 411 43.93 5.89 17.03
N LEU A 412 43.01 6.66 16.45
CA LEU A 412 43.34 7.66 15.43
C LEU A 412 44.17 8.81 15.97
N ARG A 413 43.90 9.33 17.16
CA ARG A 413 44.73 10.37 17.82
C ARG A 413 46.16 9.90 18.05
N ARG A 414 46.36 8.62 18.33
CA ARG A 414 47.65 7.99 18.46
C ARG A 414 48.34 7.77 17.10
N GLY A 415 47.66 7.92 15.98
CA GLY A 415 48.18 7.62 14.63
C GLY A 415 48.24 6.13 14.32
N GLY A 416 47.54 5.28 15.08
CA GLY A 416 47.49 3.83 14.87
C GLY A 416 46.43 3.45 13.83
N SER A 417 46.71 2.38 13.05
CA SER A 417 45.74 1.81 12.12
C SER A 417 44.85 0.73 12.76
N GLU A 418 45.20 0.27 13.96
CA GLU A 418 44.51 -0.78 14.70
C GLU A 418 44.12 -0.31 16.10
N VAL A 419 42.94 -0.71 16.57
CA VAL A 419 42.48 -0.42 17.92
C VAL A 419 43.04 -1.43 18.89
N THR A 420 43.68 -0.96 19.96
CA THR A 420 44.31 -1.80 20.99
C THR A 420 43.42 -1.92 22.24
N HIS A 421 43.78 -2.88 23.10
CA HIS A 421 43.10 -3.08 24.39
C HIS A 421 43.09 -1.82 25.24
N ASN A 422 44.21 -1.07 25.29
CA ASN A 422 44.32 0.17 26.07
C ASN A 422 43.38 1.25 25.55
N ASP A 423 43.16 1.35 24.23
CA ASP A 423 42.25 2.32 23.64
C ASP A 423 40.79 2.06 24.07
N TYR A 424 40.37 0.78 24.20
CA TYR A 424 39.08 0.41 24.75
C TYR A 424 38.94 0.78 26.23
N VAL A 425 39.95 0.51 27.05
CA VAL A 425 39.94 0.84 28.49
C VAL A 425 39.84 2.34 28.68
N GLU A 426 40.59 3.12 27.92
CA GLU A 426 40.54 4.59 27.97
C GLU A 426 39.16 5.10 27.48
N GLY A 427 38.60 4.57 26.40
CA GLY A 427 37.26 4.85 25.91
C GLY A 427 36.17 4.56 26.94
N ILE A 428 36.27 3.43 27.66
CA ILE A 428 35.36 3.10 28.78
C ILE A 428 35.44 4.18 29.87
N ASN A 429 36.65 4.60 30.24
CA ASN A 429 36.84 5.61 31.27
C ASN A 429 36.28 6.98 30.87
N GLN A 430 36.45 7.38 29.60
CA GLN A 430 35.89 8.63 29.08
C GLN A 430 34.34 8.60 29.12
N VAL A 431 33.71 7.53 28.62
CA VAL A 431 32.24 7.39 28.65
C VAL A 431 31.71 7.32 30.10
N LYS A 432 32.43 6.70 31.03
CA LYS A 432 32.09 6.72 32.47
C LYS A 432 32.15 8.12 33.05
N ALA A 433 33.17 8.90 32.70
CA ALA A 433 33.34 10.29 33.17
C ALA A 433 32.17 11.18 32.66
N GLU A 434 31.77 11.02 31.37
CA GLU A 434 30.63 11.74 30.82
C GLU A 434 29.29 11.41 31.54
N LYS A 435 29.08 10.12 31.88
CA LYS A 435 27.91 9.69 32.64
C LYS A 435 27.85 10.37 34.02
N LYS A 436 28.99 10.45 34.71
CA LYS A 436 29.09 11.13 36.01
C LYS A 436 28.91 12.64 35.86
N GLY A 437 29.49 13.27 34.86
CA GLY A 437 29.37 14.71 34.60
C GLY A 437 27.94 15.19 34.39
N LYS A 438 27.11 14.40 33.66
CA LYS A 438 25.67 14.73 33.45
C LYS A 438 24.83 14.70 34.72
N LEU A 439 25.20 13.93 35.73
CA LEU A 439 24.51 13.90 37.04
C LEU A 439 24.70 15.16 37.86
N TYR A 440 25.81 15.91 37.65
CA TYR A 440 26.09 17.17 38.39
C TYR A 440 25.37 18.40 37.82
N TYR A 441 24.84 18.33 36.58
CA TYR A 441 24.08 19.44 35.98
C TYR A 441 22.59 19.42 36.32
N TYR A 442 22.10 18.38 37.00
CA TYR A 442 20.67 18.19 37.32
C TYR A 442 20.43 18.03 38.84
N SER A 443 21.41 18.34 39.68
CA SER A 443 21.28 18.40 41.15
C SER A 443 21.06 19.80 41.66
#